data_d50817fab9209937278f94114e2ecdd8
#
_entry.id   d50817fab9209937278f94114e2ecdd8
#
_cell.length_a   1.000
_cell.length_b   1.000
_cell.length_c   1.000
_cell.angle_alpha   90.00
_cell.angle_beta   90.00
_cell.angle_gamma   90.00
#
_symmetry.space_group_name_H-M   'P 1'
#
loop_
_entity.id
_entity.type
_entity.pdbx_description
1 polymer ?
#
loop_
_entity_poly.entity_id
_entity_poly.type
_entity_poly.pdbx_seq_one_letter_code
_entity_poly.pdbx_strand_id
1 'polypeptide(L)'
;RGEHDWEPVTLIARNASGSRETRREEPVETTLRCHPALEASAALPLRGLTAQYSGRVPTDVGGSGLEFHSTREYRHGDPVRRINWARLARTGELSTLEFREERAATVVLLIDSREKAYHAPGPEESNAVERSVDAATQAFSALLDSGDRVGVAAMGPGECWLPPGTGSDHRAE
;
A
#
# COMPACT_ATOMS: atom_id res chain seq x y z
N ARG A 1 -9.57 17.42 -1.34
CA ARG A 1 -8.53 16.54 -0.80
C ARG A 1 -7.27 17.34 -0.55
N GLY A 2 -6.43 16.94 0.40
CA GLY A 2 -5.23 17.65 0.82
C GLY A 2 -5.39 18.38 2.15
N GLU A 3 -4.52 19.31 2.41
CA GLU A 3 -4.58 20.16 3.59
C GLU A 3 -5.40 21.42 3.27
N HIS A 4 -6.35 21.72 4.15
CA HIS A 4 -7.20 22.90 4.06
C HIS A 4 -7.10 23.68 5.35
N ASP A 5 -6.61 24.90 5.26
CA ASP A 5 -6.58 25.83 6.36
C ASP A 5 -7.88 26.64 6.39
N TRP A 6 -8.38 26.88 7.58
CA TRP A 6 -9.58 27.70 7.74
C TRP A 6 -9.23 29.18 7.71
N GLU A 7 -10.05 29.95 7.00
CA GLU A 7 -9.98 31.41 7.10
C GLU A 7 -10.42 31.88 8.49
N PRO A 8 -9.94 33.05 8.94
CA PRO A 8 -10.36 33.61 10.22
C PRO A 8 -11.87 33.72 10.33
N VAL A 9 -12.41 33.32 11.48
CA VAL A 9 -13.86 33.43 11.74
C VAL A 9 -14.21 34.84 12.17
N THR A 10 -15.15 35.47 11.45
CA THR A 10 -15.68 36.77 11.83
C THR A 10 -16.88 36.61 12.77
N LEU A 11 -16.71 37.01 14.01
CA LEU A 11 -17.79 37.04 14.99
C LEU A 11 -18.51 38.40 14.89
N ILE A 12 -19.83 38.36 14.70
CA ILE A 12 -20.65 39.55 14.65
C ILE A 12 -21.63 39.52 15.84
N ALA A 13 -21.42 40.43 16.76
CA ALA A 13 -22.33 40.60 17.90
C ALA A 13 -23.22 41.83 17.68
N ARG A 14 -24.53 41.66 17.82
CA ARG A 14 -25.51 42.75 17.71
C ARG A 14 -26.27 42.86 19.04
N ASN A 15 -26.55 44.11 19.44
CA ASN A 15 -27.43 44.31 20.59
C ASN A 15 -28.89 44.03 20.21
N ALA A 16 -29.78 43.89 21.24
CA ALA A 16 -31.18 43.50 21.05
C ALA A 16 -31.98 44.45 20.12
N SER A 17 -31.60 45.73 20.08
CA SER A 17 -32.23 46.76 19.20
C SER A 17 -31.63 46.81 17.78
N GLY A 18 -30.56 46.08 17.54
CA GLY A 18 -29.87 46.10 16.23
C GLY A 18 -29.07 47.38 15.96
N SER A 19 -29.07 48.36 16.89
CA SER A 19 -28.44 49.65 16.69
C SER A 19 -26.93 49.66 16.86
N ARG A 20 -26.36 48.60 17.42
CA ARG A 20 -24.90 48.46 17.60
C ARG A 20 -24.45 47.08 17.12
N GLU A 21 -23.47 47.07 16.25
CA GLU A 21 -22.79 45.85 15.77
C GLU A 21 -21.32 45.96 16.11
N THR A 22 -20.75 44.88 16.62
CA THR A 22 -19.32 44.74 16.87
C THR A 22 -18.84 43.51 16.09
N ARG A 23 -17.79 43.70 15.31
CA ARG A 23 -17.12 42.65 14.56
C ARG A 23 -15.76 42.33 15.20
N ARG A 24 -15.46 41.07 15.34
CA ARG A 24 -14.17 40.60 15.80
C ARG A 24 -13.74 39.43 14.91
N GLU A 25 -12.54 39.49 14.41
CA GLU A 25 -11.91 38.39 13.70
C GLU A 25 -11.09 37.57 14.67
N GLU A 26 -11.37 36.28 14.74
CA GLU A 26 -10.60 35.31 15.52
C GLU A 26 -9.87 34.38 14.56
N PRO A 27 -8.54 34.29 14.65
CA PRO A 27 -7.77 33.32 13.88
C PRO A 27 -8.16 31.89 14.28
N VAL A 28 -8.39 31.04 13.31
CA VAL A 28 -8.63 29.61 13.55
C VAL A 28 -7.40 28.85 13.09
N GLU A 29 -6.59 28.39 14.06
CA GLU A 29 -5.41 27.56 13.78
C GLU A 29 -5.82 26.10 13.69
N THR A 30 -6.57 25.75 12.64
CA THR A 30 -7.02 24.38 12.43
C THR A 30 -6.80 24.00 10.97
N THR A 31 -6.03 22.96 10.73
CA THR A 31 -5.80 22.37 9.42
C THR A 31 -6.62 21.10 9.29
N LEU A 32 -7.45 21.00 8.27
CA LEU A 32 -8.19 19.80 7.93
C LEU A 32 -7.44 19.02 6.85
N ARG A 33 -7.05 17.79 7.18
CA ARG A 33 -6.45 16.86 6.20
C ARG A 33 -7.52 15.94 5.64
N CYS A 34 -7.79 16.07 4.35
CA CYS A 34 -8.73 15.21 3.63
C CYS A 34 -7.96 14.11 2.92
N HIS A 35 -8.09 12.88 3.42
CA HIS A 35 -7.48 11.69 2.79
C HIS A 35 -8.37 11.14 1.68
N PRO A 36 -7.79 10.45 0.66
CA PRO A 36 -8.55 9.70 -0.32
C PRO A 36 -9.42 8.62 0.34
N ALA A 37 -10.57 8.34 -0.25
CA ALA A 37 -11.40 7.23 0.22
C ALA A 37 -10.74 5.90 -0.13
N LEU A 38 -10.54 5.03 0.86
CA LEU A 38 -10.07 3.67 0.65
C LEU A 38 -11.26 2.80 0.27
N GLU A 39 -11.41 2.50 -1.02
CA GLU A 39 -12.35 1.49 -1.49
C GLU A 39 -11.64 0.13 -1.52
N ALA A 40 -12.37 -0.95 -1.26
CA ALA A 40 -11.82 -2.30 -1.33
C ALA A 40 -11.33 -2.57 -2.76
N SER A 41 -10.03 -2.66 -2.94
CA SER A 41 -9.41 -2.94 -4.23
C SER A 41 -9.24 -4.43 -4.44
N ALA A 42 -9.38 -4.88 -5.68
CA ALA A 42 -9.03 -6.24 -6.06
C ALA A 42 -7.51 -6.47 -5.89
N ALA A 43 -7.13 -7.67 -5.44
CA ALA A 43 -5.73 -8.04 -5.32
C ALA A 43 -4.99 -7.84 -6.65
N LEU A 44 -3.88 -7.10 -6.61
CA LEU A 44 -3.03 -6.90 -7.78
C LEU A 44 -2.13 -8.12 -7.98
N PRO A 45 -2.26 -8.88 -9.09
CA PRO A 45 -1.39 -10.02 -9.35
C PRO A 45 0.00 -9.53 -9.76
N LEU A 46 0.91 -9.46 -8.82
CA LEU A 46 2.31 -9.15 -9.12
C LEU A 46 2.99 -10.40 -9.70
N ARG A 47 3.32 -10.34 -10.99
CA ARG A 47 4.12 -11.36 -11.66
C ARG A 47 5.53 -10.81 -11.89
N GLY A 48 6.54 -11.46 -11.34
CA GLY A 48 7.93 -11.05 -11.56
C GLY A 48 8.91 -11.62 -10.55
N LEU A 49 10.17 -11.21 -10.67
CA LEU A 49 11.23 -11.55 -9.75
C LEU A 49 11.00 -10.79 -8.43
N THR A 50 10.52 -11.51 -7.44
CA THR A 50 10.37 -10.97 -6.09
C THR A 50 11.70 -11.06 -5.33
N ALA A 51 12.02 -10.05 -4.52
CA ALA A 51 13.21 -10.06 -3.68
C ALA A 51 13.10 -11.17 -2.60
N GLN A 52 14.25 -11.66 -2.12
CA GLN A 52 14.35 -12.77 -1.15
C GLN A 52 13.91 -12.38 0.27
N TYR A 53 12.80 -11.68 0.42
CA TYR A 53 12.23 -11.39 1.72
C TYR A 53 11.07 -12.35 2.01
N SER A 54 11.00 -12.85 3.24
CA SER A 54 9.88 -13.68 3.67
C SER A 54 8.59 -12.86 3.67
N GLY A 55 7.58 -13.29 2.93
CA GLY A 55 6.29 -12.61 2.77
C GLY A 55 5.17 -13.57 2.41
N ARG A 56 3.96 -13.05 2.22
CA ARG A 56 2.74 -13.85 2.02
C ARG A 56 2.43 -14.24 0.58
N VAL A 57 3.22 -13.80 -0.40
CA VAL A 57 2.96 -14.14 -1.80
C VAL A 57 3.45 -15.56 -2.09
N PRO A 58 2.57 -16.53 -2.32
CA PRO A 58 2.97 -17.88 -2.67
C PRO A 58 3.61 -17.89 -4.05
N THR A 59 4.82 -18.42 -4.15
CA THR A 59 5.47 -18.68 -5.44
C THR A 59 5.35 -20.17 -5.75
N ASP A 60 5.14 -20.51 -7.03
CA ASP A 60 5.11 -21.92 -7.49
C ASP A 60 6.51 -22.58 -7.49
N VAL A 61 7.50 -21.90 -6.91
CA VAL A 61 8.86 -22.43 -6.79
C VAL A 61 9.03 -23.04 -5.40
N GLY A 62 9.34 -24.33 -5.34
CA GLY A 62 9.66 -25.02 -4.09
C GLY A 62 10.87 -24.37 -3.41
N GLY A 63 10.71 -23.94 -2.16
CA GLY A 63 11.70 -23.20 -1.41
C GLY A 63 11.74 -23.49 0.09
N SER A 64 12.23 -22.54 0.87
CA SER A 64 12.41 -22.67 2.33
C SER A 64 11.24 -22.13 3.16
N GLY A 65 10.05 -21.93 2.55
CA GLY A 65 8.86 -21.43 3.24
C GLY A 65 8.30 -22.35 4.31
N LEU A 66 7.23 -21.91 4.98
CA LEU A 66 6.56 -22.63 6.05
C LEU A 66 5.30 -23.37 5.58
N GLU A 67 4.74 -22.99 4.43
CA GLU A 67 3.54 -23.63 3.90
C GLU A 67 3.88 -24.87 3.10
N PHE A 68 3.29 -26.02 3.48
CA PHE A 68 3.46 -27.28 2.76
C PHE A 68 2.91 -27.15 1.33
N HIS A 69 3.71 -27.49 0.34
CA HIS A 69 3.34 -27.48 -1.06
C HIS A 69 3.08 -28.87 -1.62
N SER A 70 4.09 -29.75 -1.54
CA SER A 70 4.02 -31.09 -2.14
C SER A 70 5.00 -32.06 -1.48
N THR A 71 4.91 -33.33 -1.89
CA THR A 71 5.88 -34.36 -1.53
C THR A 71 6.48 -34.93 -2.81
N ARG A 72 7.80 -34.90 -2.95
CA ARG A 72 8.52 -35.54 -4.05
C ARG A 72 9.44 -36.68 -3.55
N GLU A 73 9.96 -37.44 -4.47
CA GLU A 73 10.98 -38.44 -4.15
C GLU A 73 12.25 -37.78 -3.58
N TYR A 74 12.83 -38.43 -2.59
CA TYR A 74 14.09 -37.99 -1.98
C TYR A 74 15.22 -38.00 -3.02
N ARG A 75 16.04 -36.94 -2.99
CA ARG A 75 17.28 -36.87 -3.76
C ARG A 75 18.46 -36.71 -2.83
N HIS A 76 19.59 -37.33 -3.21
CA HIS A 76 20.80 -37.22 -2.43
C HIS A 76 21.20 -35.73 -2.26
N GLY A 77 21.37 -35.27 -1.00
CA GLY A 77 21.61 -33.89 -0.62
C GLY A 77 20.39 -33.16 -0.05
N ASP A 78 19.21 -33.76 -0.10
CA ASP A 78 18.04 -33.16 0.55
C ASP A 78 18.22 -33.11 2.09
N PRO A 79 17.78 -32.02 2.73
CA PRO A 79 17.90 -31.87 4.18
C PRO A 79 17.09 -32.95 4.92
N VAL A 80 17.72 -33.63 5.85
CA VAL A 80 17.11 -34.71 6.67
C VAL A 80 15.83 -34.23 7.39
N ARG A 81 15.78 -32.97 7.80
CA ARG A 81 14.63 -32.36 8.46
C ARG A 81 13.38 -32.27 7.57
N ARG A 82 13.54 -32.40 6.23
CA ARG A 82 12.45 -32.38 5.26
C ARG A 82 12.01 -33.76 4.81
N ILE A 83 12.60 -34.81 5.31
CA ILE A 83 12.18 -36.18 5.00
C ILE A 83 10.79 -36.41 5.60
N ASN A 84 9.88 -37.00 4.80
CA ASN A 84 8.58 -37.41 5.26
C ASN A 84 8.69 -38.79 5.98
N TRP A 85 9.04 -38.73 7.26
CA TRP A 85 9.20 -39.91 8.09
C TRP A 85 7.93 -40.77 8.23
N ALA A 86 6.76 -40.08 8.19
CA ALA A 86 5.48 -40.79 8.26
C ALA A 86 5.18 -41.61 7.00
N ARG A 87 5.59 -41.13 5.81
CA ARG A 87 5.48 -41.88 4.58
C ARG A 87 6.48 -43.06 4.56
N LEU A 88 7.72 -42.79 4.93
CA LEU A 88 8.74 -43.83 5.04
C LEU A 88 8.29 -45.00 5.93
N ALA A 89 7.71 -44.70 7.11
CA ALA A 89 7.24 -45.71 8.03
C ALA A 89 6.07 -46.55 7.46
N ARG A 90 5.24 -45.98 6.58
CA ARG A 90 4.07 -46.67 6.02
C ARG A 90 4.37 -47.42 4.72
N THR A 91 5.20 -46.87 3.86
CA THR A 91 5.41 -47.37 2.50
C THR A 91 6.82 -47.86 2.24
N GLY A 92 7.78 -47.58 3.12
CA GLY A 92 9.21 -47.85 2.90
C GLY A 92 9.89 -46.90 1.90
N GLU A 93 9.18 -45.93 1.35
CA GLU A 93 9.68 -45.01 0.34
C GLU A 93 10.19 -43.71 0.95
N LEU A 94 11.44 -43.32 0.62
CA LEU A 94 12.01 -42.06 1.00
C LEU A 94 11.42 -40.93 0.14
N SER A 95 10.81 -39.95 0.80
CA SER A 95 10.26 -38.76 0.15
C SER A 95 10.57 -37.52 0.94
N THR A 96 10.63 -36.40 0.25
CA THR A 96 10.96 -35.07 0.81
C THR A 96 9.75 -34.15 0.72
N LEU A 97 9.47 -33.47 1.83
CA LEU A 97 8.44 -32.41 1.89
C LEU A 97 8.96 -31.16 1.19
N GLU A 98 8.19 -30.66 0.24
CA GLU A 98 8.42 -29.37 -0.39
C GLU A 98 7.50 -28.32 0.22
N PHE A 99 8.06 -27.17 0.50
CA PHE A 99 7.35 -26.03 1.06
C PHE A 99 7.31 -24.91 0.03
N ARG A 100 6.22 -24.17 -0.03
CA ARG A 100 6.13 -22.94 -0.81
C ARG A 100 7.04 -21.89 -0.22
N GLU A 101 7.77 -21.21 -1.06
CA GLU A 101 8.51 -20.04 -0.68
C GLU A 101 7.55 -18.84 -0.73
N GLU A 102 7.23 -18.30 0.43
CA GLU A 102 6.50 -17.04 0.53
C GLU A 102 7.49 -15.89 0.37
N ARG A 103 7.29 -15.07 -0.64
CA ARG A 103 8.14 -13.91 -0.92
C ARG A 103 7.31 -12.65 -0.92
N ALA A 104 7.74 -11.64 -0.17
CA ALA A 104 7.21 -10.29 -0.31
C ALA A 104 7.87 -9.58 -1.49
N ALA A 105 7.08 -8.95 -2.31
CA ALA A 105 7.61 -8.04 -3.32
C ALA A 105 8.00 -6.70 -2.68
N THR A 106 8.95 -6.00 -3.30
CA THR A 106 9.19 -4.58 -3.01
C THR A 106 8.69 -3.79 -4.20
N VAL A 107 7.68 -2.97 -3.97
CA VAL A 107 6.98 -2.20 -4.99
C VAL A 107 7.16 -0.72 -4.70
N VAL A 108 7.45 0.07 -5.72
CA VAL A 108 7.41 1.53 -5.64
C VAL A 108 6.33 2.01 -6.60
N LEU A 109 5.33 2.68 -6.08
CA LEU A 109 4.30 3.35 -6.86
C LEU A 109 4.83 4.73 -7.27
N LEU A 110 4.91 4.96 -8.58
CA LEU A 110 5.35 6.23 -9.11
C LEU A 110 4.14 7.02 -9.63
N ILE A 111 3.92 8.21 -9.05
CA ILE A 111 2.87 9.13 -9.47
C ILE A 111 3.54 10.28 -10.22
N ASP A 112 3.16 10.46 -11.48
CA ASP A 112 3.59 11.63 -12.25
C ASP A 112 2.54 12.74 -12.13
N SER A 113 2.82 13.75 -11.30
CA SER A 113 1.93 14.91 -11.08
C SER A 113 2.34 16.15 -11.90
N ARG A 114 3.24 15.97 -12.87
CA ARG A 114 3.64 17.09 -13.73
C ARG A 114 2.49 17.50 -14.66
N GLU A 115 2.27 18.80 -14.80
CA GLU A 115 1.23 19.38 -15.66
C GLU A 115 1.24 18.80 -17.09
N LYS A 116 2.43 18.56 -17.63
CA LYS A 116 2.59 18.00 -18.98
C LYS A 116 2.18 16.53 -19.13
N ALA A 117 2.08 15.78 -18.03
CA ALA A 117 1.72 14.37 -18.07
C ALA A 117 0.21 14.15 -18.30
N TYR A 118 -0.61 15.17 -18.05
CA TYR A 118 -2.07 15.09 -18.05
C TYR A 118 -2.72 16.03 -19.09
N HIS A 119 -2.02 16.29 -20.19
CA HIS A 119 -2.52 17.16 -21.28
C HIS A 119 -3.66 16.47 -22.06
N ALA A 120 -4.86 16.46 -21.51
CA ALA A 120 -6.09 16.19 -22.26
C ALA A 120 -6.92 17.48 -22.32
N PRO A 121 -7.28 17.99 -23.52
CA PRO A 121 -8.10 19.20 -23.60
C PRO A 121 -9.52 18.91 -23.12
N GLY A 122 -9.90 19.41 -21.95
CA GLY A 122 -11.28 19.32 -21.45
C GLY A 122 -11.42 19.47 -19.94
N PRO A 123 -12.66 19.58 -19.44
CA PRO A 123 -12.97 19.74 -18.02
C PRO A 123 -12.61 18.50 -17.17
N GLU A 124 -12.21 17.41 -17.78
CA GLU A 124 -11.74 16.18 -17.08
C GLU A 124 -10.27 16.23 -16.66
N GLU A 125 -9.53 17.24 -17.10
CA GLU A 125 -8.10 17.41 -16.82
C GLU A 125 -7.81 17.59 -15.32
N SER A 126 -8.64 18.37 -14.62
CA SER A 126 -8.50 18.59 -13.18
C SER A 126 -8.64 17.35 -12.32
N ASN A 127 -9.29 16.31 -12.83
CA ASN A 127 -9.57 15.07 -12.10
C ASN A 127 -8.53 13.95 -12.37
N ALA A 128 -7.62 14.12 -13.33
CA ALA A 128 -6.71 13.05 -13.72
C ALA A 128 -5.64 12.79 -12.64
N VAL A 129 -5.08 13.84 -12.05
CA VAL A 129 -4.12 13.72 -10.93
C VAL A 129 -4.82 13.12 -9.72
N GLU A 130 -6.03 13.57 -9.37
CA GLU A 130 -6.80 13.03 -8.26
C GLU A 130 -7.10 11.55 -8.45
N ARG A 131 -7.52 11.15 -9.66
CA ARG A 131 -7.74 9.73 -9.99
C ARG A 131 -6.47 8.90 -9.87
N SER A 132 -5.32 9.46 -10.25
CA SER A 132 -4.01 8.78 -10.11
C SER A 132 -3.64 8.59 -8.65
N VAL A 133 -3.88 9.59 -7.80
CA VAL A 133 -3.68 9.50 -6.35
C VAL A 133 -4.61 8.48 -5.72
N ASP A 134 -5.90 8.46 -6.12
CA ASP A 134 -6.85 7.46 -5.63
C ASP A 134 -6.44 6.04 -6.01
N ALA A 135 -6.07 5.84 -7.27
CA ALA A 135 -5.60 4.54 -7.75
C ALA A 135 -4.32 4.09 -7.03
N ALA A 136 -3.36 5.02 -6.83
CA ALA A 136 -2.14 4.73 -6.10
C ALA A 136 -2.42 4.40 -4.62
N THR A 137 -3.33 5.12 -3.96
CA THR A 137 -3.70 4.88 -2.56
C THR A 137 -4.36 3.51 -2.40
N GLN A 138 -5.26 3.13 -3.32
CA GLN A 138 -5.90 1.81 -3.32
C GLN A 138 -4.87 0.70 -3.57
N ALA A 139 -3.98 0.88 -4.55
CA ALA A 139 -2.91 -0.05 -4.85
C ALA A 139 -1.95 -0.22 -3.67
N PHE A 140 -1.55 0.89 -3.03
CA PHE A 140 -0.70 0.91 -1.85
C PHE A 140 -1.32 0.09 -0.71
N SER A 141 -2.59 0.34 -0.40
CA SER A 141 -3.30 -0.39 0.63
C SER A 141 -3.41 -1.89 0.32
N ALA A 142 -3.80 -2.25 -0.91
CA ALA A 142 -3.93 -3.65 -1.32
C ALA A 142 -2.60 -4.42 -1.25
N LEU A 143 -1.51 -3.78 -1.66
CA LEU A 143 -0.17 -4.39 -1.61
C LEU A 143 0.33 -4.57 -0.18
N LEU A 144 0.11 -3.57 0.70
CA LEU A 144 0.43 -3.72 2.13
C LEU A 144 -0.38 -4.84 2.78
N ASP A 145 -1.68 -4.97 2.44
CA ASP A 145 -2.55 -6.04 2.94
C ASP A 145 -2.10 -7.42 2.44
N SER A 146 -1.50 -7.48 1.26
CA SER A 146 -0.87 -8.69 0.72
C SER A 146 0.47 -9.03 1.40
N GLY A 147 1.00 -8.14 2.24
CA GLY A 147 2.26 -8.33 2.95
C GLY A 147 3.50 -7.88 2.17
N ASP A 148 3.30 -7.13 1.08
CA ASP A 148 4.39 -6.58 0.29
C ASP A 148 5.02 -5.35 0.96
N ARG A 149 6.24 -5.01 0.53
CA ARG A 149 6.91 -3.76 0.89
C ARG A 149 6.56 -2.71 -0.15
N VAL A 150 5.92 -1.63 0.25
CA VAL A 150 5.43 -0.63 -0.68
C VAL A 150 6.04 0.73 -0.37
N GLY A 151 6.52 1.40 -1.39
CA GLY A 151 6.95 2.79 -1.34
C GLY A 151 6.17 3.63 -2.33
N VAL A 152 6.24 4.94 -2.19
CA VAL A 152 5.61 5.90 -3.09
C VAL A 152 6.63 6.95 -3.51
N ALA A 153 6.62 7.29 -4.78
CA ALA A 153 7.34 8.43 -5.32
C ALA A 153 6.39 9.32 -6.12
N ALA A 154 6.44 10.61 -5.89
CA ALA A 154 5.72 11.59 -6.71
C ALA A 154 6.71 12.48 -7.45
N MET A 155 6.47 12.67 -8.75
CA MET A 155 7.27 13.56 -9.62
C MET A 155 6.43 14.75 -10.02
N GLY A 156 6.90 15.96 -9.70
CA GLY A 156 6.19 17.20 -10.05
C GLY A 156 6.31 18.26 -8.96
N PRO A 157 5.44 19.27 -8.95
CA PRO A 157 5.37 20.23 -7.85
C PRO A 157 5.07 19.50 -6.54
N GLY A 158 5.98 19.57 -5.57
CA GLY A 158 5.87 18.83 -4.31
C GLY A 158 6.38 17.39 -4.40
N GLU A 159 7.61 17.21 -4.89
CA GLU A 159 8.29 15.91 -4.88
C GLU A 159 8.15 15.24 -3.51
N CYS A 160 7.69 13.99 -3.53
CA CYS A 160 7.53 13.17 -2.34
C CYS A 160 8.23 11.84 -2.55
N TRP A 161 8.92 11.38 -1.53
CA TRP A 161 9.52 10.06 -1.49
C TRP A 161 9.20 9.37 -0.17
N LEU A 162 8.39 8.32 -0.23
CA LEU A 162 8.16 7.40 0.86
C LEU A 162 8.92 6.10 0.55
N PRO A 163 9.96 5.74 1.32
CA PRO A 163 10.72 4.53 1.07
C PRO A 163 9.88 3.27 1.29
N PRO A 164 10.18 2.14 0.62
CA PRO A 164 9.40 0.91 0.79
C PRO A 164 9.42 0.39 2.23
N GLY A 165 8.23 0.30 2.82
CA GLY A 165 7.97 -0.17 4.17
C GLY A 165 6.84 -1.19 4.24
N THR A 166 6.52 -1.65 5.46
CA THR A 166 5.44 -2.62 5.75
C THR A 166 4.71 -2.20 7.02
N GLY A 167 3.49 -2.73 7.21
CA GLY A 167 2.73 -2.59 8.45
C GLY A 167 1.79 -1.39 8.48
N SER A 168 1.05 -1.29 9.59
CA SER A 168 0.02 -0.26 9.81
C SER A 168 0.60 1.15 9.94
N ASP A 169 1.77 1.26 10.56
CA ASP A 169 2.42 2.55 10.81
C ASP A 169 2.86 3.19 9.50
N HIS A 170 3.39 2.37 8.57
CA HIS A 170 3.75 2.81 7.23
C HIS A 170 2.54 3.22 6.37
N ARG A 171 1.33 2.75 6.71
CA ARG A 171 0.09 3.19 6.06
C ARG A 171 -0.33 4.60 6.48
N ALA A 172 0.09 5.04 7.66
CA ALA A 172 -0.28 6.33 8.23
C ALA A 172 0.67 7.48 7.83
N GLU A 173 1.83 7.16 7.25
CA GLU A 173 2.79 8.11 6.68
C GLU A 173 2.31 8.65 5.33
#